data_b83051cafbb19c8c8dc289b288f9c677
#
_entry.id   b83051cafbb19c8c8dc289b288f9c677
#
_cell.length_a   1.000
_cell.length_b   1.000
_cell.length_c   1.000
_cell.angle_alpha   90.00
_cell.angle_beta   90.00
_cell.angle_gamma   90.00
#
_symmetry.space_group_name_H-M   'P 1'
#
loop_
_entity.id
_entity.type
_entity.pdbx_description
1 polymer ?
#
loop_
_entity_poly.entity_id
_entity_poly.type
_entity_poly.pdbx_seq_one_letter_code
_entity_poly.pdbx_strand_id
1 'polypeptide(L)'
;MILSITFSKPCSNIVEILGKDYEKIKVKIENSSGKTGYFMEMFTQKQVFHKHVTLGELEAFIKQHAGTTFKNCIERTDTEEITILANKKGKITRLVKKIEAPAGVQASAEKNYIIKEGVPVPFLVVLGVMTAEGKVVASRYSKFRQINRFLEFVDDVLPYVVSEGQPVRVADFGCGKSYLTFAVHYFLTEIKKVPCQIEGLDLKKDVIDFCNQTAAKLGLENLNFRVGNISDYSGAADPDIVMTLHACDTATDFALQYAVGRNAKAILSVPCCQHQINTQITNNRKGKIKQPDSPLEPILKHGLLREKFSSLLTDALRAEWLEQQGYKVQLLEFIDEEHTPKNILIRAVKKSGVNKSSEITEMSGVADSTGVAEPVEAPQIIDALHIKQELWN
;
A
#
# COMPACT_ATOMS: atom_id res chain seq x y z
N MET A 1 -17.07 25.02 -11.67
CA MET A 1 -15.59 25.09 -11.50
C MET A 1 -14.93 24.17 -12.54
N ILE A 2 -13.77 24.55 -13.15
CA ILE A 2 -13.07 23.66 -14.10
C ILE A 2 -12.39 22.55 -13.30
N LEU A 3 -12.68 21.30 -13.63
CA LEU A 3 -12.07 20.13 -12.98
C LEU A 3 -10.88 19.60 -13.78
N SER A 4 -11.03 19.52 -15.09
CA SER A 4 -9.95 19.09 -15.99
C SER A 4 -10.17 19.60 -17.39
N ILE A 5 -9.07 19.74 -18.14
CA ILE A 5 -9.10 20.06 -19.57
C ILE A 5 -8.10 19.19 -20.32
N THR A 6 -8.48 18.76 -21.49
CA THR A 6 -7.58 18.05 -22.41
C THR A 6 -7.59 18.74 -23.77
N PHE A 7 -6.43 19.25 -24.20
CA PHE A 7 -6.20 19.75 -25.53
C PHE A 7 -5.52 18.66 -26.36
N SER A 8 -5.97 18.46 -27.59
CA SER A 8 -5.41 17.47 -28.52
C SER A 8 -5.62 17.89 -29.97
N LYS A 9 -4.99 17.18 -30.90
CA LYS A 9 -4.95 17.49 -32.32
C LYS A 9 -4.40 18.88 -32.59
N PRO A 10 -3.08 19.11 -32.37
CA PRO A 10 -2.43 20.39 -32.60
C PRO A 10 -2.49 20.82 -34.07
N CYS A 11 -2.36 22.11 -34.31
CA CYS A 11 -2.15 22.65 -35.64
C CYS A 11 -0.72 22.37 -36.13
N SER A 12 -0.48 22.49 -37.43
CA SER A 12 0.83 22.22 -38.06
C SER A 12 1.94 23.17 -37.60
N ASN A 13 1.60 24.39 -37.20
CA ASN A 13 2.55 25.41 -36.73
C ASN A 13 2.60 25.57 -35.22
N ILE A 14 2.32 24.49 -34.46
CA ILE A 14 2.30 24.51 -32.99
C ILE A 14 3.63 24.96 -32.38
N VAL A 15 4.75 24.60 -33.00
CA VAL A 15 6.08 24.96 -32.52
C VAL A 15 6.30 26.48 -32.54
N GLU A 16 5.81 27.17 -33.58
CA GLU A 16 5.90 28.64 -33.71
C GLU A 16 5.04 29.33 -32.64
N ILE A 17 3.88 28.71 -32.25
CA ILE A 17 2.94 29.29 -31.30
C ILE A 17 3.35 29.02 -29.85
N LEU A 18 3.75 27.80 -29.54
CA LEU A 18 4.02 27.35 -28.16
C LEU A 18 5.51 27.01 -27.90
N GLY A 19 6.39 27.17 -28.88
CA GLY A 19 7.81 26.92 -28.73
C GLY A 19 8.25 25.46 -28.76
N LYS A 20 7.30 24.51 -28.78
CA LYS A 20 7.55 23.05 -28.81
C LYS A 20 6.44 22.31 -29.53
N ASP A 21 6.75 21.11 -29.99
CA ASP A 21 5.87 20.18 -30.71
C ASP A 21 4.90 19.43 -29.78
N TYR A 22 4.09 20.17 -29.02
CA TYR A 22 3.12 19.57 -28.12
C TYR A 22 2.01 18.84 -28.87
N GLU A 23 1.89 17.54 -28.63
CA GLU A 23 0.82 16.70 -29.18
C GLU A 23 -0.48 16.78 -28.36
N LYS A 24 -0.33 16.95 -27.04
CA LYS A 24 -1.42 16.97 -26.08
C LYS A 24 -1.07 17.80 -24.86
N ILE A 25 -2.06 18.49 -24.30
CA ILE A 25 -1.94 19.15 -23.00
C ILE A 25 -3.09 18.64 -22.13
N LYS A 26 -2.78 18.20 -20.92
CA LYS A 26 -3.75 17.87 -19.88
C LYS A 26 -3.64 18.87 -18.76
N VAL A 27 -4.76 19.33 -18.26
CA VAL A 27 -4.84 20.23 -17.12
C VAL A 27 -5.74 19.59 -16.08
N LYS A 28 -5.31 19.62 -14.84
CA LYS A 28 -6.09 19.14 -13.69
C LYS A 28 -6.08 20.22 -12.62
N ILE A 29 -7.17 20.29 -11.88
CA ILE A 29 -7.23 21.14 -10.68
C ILE A 29 -6.26 20.58 -9.63
N GLU A 30 -5.55 21.48 -8.97
CA GLU A 30 -4.64 21.17 -7.87
C GLU A 30 -4.91 22.11 -6.71
N ASN A 31 -5.08 21.52 -5.51
CA ASN A 31 -5.24 22.30 -4.29
C ASN A 31 -3.97 22.14 -3.45
N SER A 32 -3.18 23.19 -3.37
CA SER A 32 -1.98 23.25 -2.54
C SER A 32 -2.08 24.37 -1.54
N SER A 33 -1.87 24.06 -0.26
CA SER A 33 -1.79 25.05 0.85
C SER A 33 -3.01 26.00 0.94
N GLY A 34 -4.23 25.51 0.64
CA GLY A 34 -5.45 26.32 0.72
C GLY A 34 -5.69 27.26 -0.47
N LYS A 35 -4.88 27.18 -1.53
CA LYS A 35 -5.10 27.91 -2.79
C LYS A 35 -5.39 26.90 -3.90
N THR A 36 -6.46 27.16 -4.65
CA THR A 36 -6.81 26.41 -5.86
C THR A 36 -5.96 26.89 -7.02
N GLY A 37 -5.21 25.99 -7.63
CA GLY A 37 -4.43 26.18 -8.85
C GLY A 37 -4.72 25.12 -9.88
N TYR A 38 -3.97 25.12 -10.97
CA TYR A 38 -4.10 24.11 -12.00
C TYR A 38 -2.70 23.61 -12.40
N PHE A 39 -2.59 22.30 -12.57
CA PHE A 39 -1.39 21.64 -13.02
C PHE A 39 -1.52 21.25 -14.48
N MET A 40 -0.63 21.77 -15.33
CA MET A 40 -0.59 21.49 -16.77
C MET A 40 0.52 20.49 -17.08
N GLU A 41 0.17 19.39 -17.71
CA GLU A 41 1.07 18.39 -18.27
C GLU A 41 1.08 18.54 -19.79
N MET A 42 2.18 18.96 -20.37
CA MET A 42 2.34 19.24 -21.79
C MET A 42 3.22 18.18 -22.44
N PHE A 43 2.64 17.34 -23.28
CA PHE A 43 3.24 16.15 -23.87
C PHE A 43 3.78 16.44 -25.28
N THR A 44 5.05 16.13 -25.50
CA THR A 44 5.67 15.96 -26.81
C THR A 44 5.91 14.47 -27.06
N GLN A 45 6.40 14.06 -28.24
CA GLN A 45 6.73 12.65 -28.51
C GLN A 45 7.78 12.08 -27.55
N LYS A 46 8.65 12.90 -26.97
CA LYS A 46 9.81 12.44 -26.20
C LYS A 46 9.80 12.87 -24.73
N GLN A 47 9.05 13.90 -24.39
CA GLN A 47 9.14 14.54 -23.07
C GLN A 47 7.76 15.06 -22.61
N VAL A 48 7.61 15.19 -21.30
CA VAL A 48 6.47 15.86 -20.67
C VAL A 48 7.00 17.08 -19.92
N PHE A 49 6.37 18.24 -20.14
CA PHE A 49 6.69 19.49 -19.47
C PHE A 49 5.55 19.81 -18.50
N HIS A 50 5.89 20.33 -17.35
CA HIS A 50 4.95 20.64 -16.29
C HIS A 50 4.93 22.14 -16.03
N LYS A 51 3.73 22.70 -15.79
CA LYS A 51 3.56 24.09 -15.42
C LYS A 51 2.38 24.22 -14.45
N HIS A 52 2.58 24.98 -13.36
CA HIS A 52 1.47 25.42 -12.50
C HIS A 52 0.93 26.73 -13.04
N VAL A 53 -0.39 26.87 -13.11
CA VAL A 53 -1.09 28.06 -13.59
C VAL A 53 -2.26 28.41 -12.68
N THR A 54 -2.57 29.69 -12.61
CA THR A 54 -3.77 30.21 -11.93
C THR A 54 -5.01 30.02 -12.81
N LEU A 55 -6.19 30.19 -12.24
CA LEU A 55 -7.45 30.12 -12.99
C LEU A 55 -7.44 31.13 -14.16
N GLY A 56 -7.02 32.40 -13.91
CA GLY A 56 -6.99 33.42 -14.94
C GLY A 56 -6.04 33.11 -16.09
N GLU A 57 -4.85 32.54 -15.79
CA GLU A 57 -3.91 32.09 -16.84
C GLU A 57 -4.49 30.91 -17.63
N LEU A 58 -5.20 29.99 -16.97
CA LEU A 58 -5.84 28.87 -17.63
C LEU A 58 -6.99 29.34 -18.55
N GLU A 59 -7.85 30.23 -18.10
CA GLU A 59 -8.94 30.82 -18.91
C GLU A 59 -8.40 31.55 -20.13
N ALA A 60 -7.32 32.34 -19.96
CA ALA A 60 -6.65 32.98 -21.07
C ALA A 60 -6.09 31.96 -22.08
N PHE A 61 -5.48 30.89 -21.58
CA PHE A 61 -4.94 29.81 -22.41
C PHE A 61 -6.06 29.08 -23.20
N ILE A 62 -7.20 28.78 -22.55
CA ILE A 62 -8.37 28.19 -23.21
C ILE A 62 -8.85 29.10 -24.33
N LYS A 63 -9.08 30.37 -24.03
CA LYS A 63 -9.60 31.36 -24.99
C LYS A 63 -8.68 31.49 -26.22
N GLN A 64 -7.38 31.42 -26.04
CA GLN A 64 -6.40 31.58 -27.10
C GLN A 64 -6.21 30.32 -27.95
N HIS A 65 -6.26 29.11 -27.33
CA HIS A 65 -5.78 27.90 -27.96
C HIS A 65 -6.85 26.85 -28.26
N ALA A 66 -8.05 26.91 -27.61
CA ALA A 66 -9.12 25.94 -27.86
C ALA A 66 -9.82 26.19 -29.19
N GLY A 67 -9.82 25.21 -30.09
CA GLY A 67 -10.40 25.31 -31.42
C GLY A 67 -9.51 26.04 -32.44
N THR A 68 -8.38 26.56 -32.04
CA THR A 68 -7.39 27.24 -32.89
C THR A 68 -6.09 26.42 -32.95
N THR A 69 -5.24 26.59 -31.97
CA THR A 69 -3.99 25.82 -31.82
C THR A 69 -4.21 24.35 -31.63
N PHE A 70 -5.22 23.99 -30.85
CA PHE A 70 -5.68 22.61 -30.67
C PHE A 70 -7.10 22.45 -31.23
N LYS A 71 -7.24 21.60 -32.24
CA LYS A 71 -8.52 21.35 -32.92
C LYS A 71 -9.56 20.62 -32.08
N ASN A 72 -9.12 19.98 -30.98
CA ASN A 72 -10.00 19.30 -30.05
C ASN A 72 -9.62 19.70 -28.62
N CYS A 73 -10.60 20.23 -27.89
CA CYS A 73 -10.50 20.58 -26.49
C CYS A 73 -11.71 20.01 -25.75
N ILE A 74 -11.47 19.28 -24.68
CA ILE A 74 -12.52 18.74 -23.82
C ILE A 74 -12.30 19.34 -22.45
N GLU A 75 -13.24 20.15 -22.00
CA GLU A 75 -13.30 20.78 -20.69
C GLU A 75 -14.37 20.09 -19.85
N ARG A 76 -14.03 19.68 -18.64
CA ARG A 76 -14.97 19.14 -17.66
C ARG A 76 -15.09 20.08 -16.47
N THR A 77 -16.31 20.49 -16.21
CA THR A 77 -16.68 21.21 -15.00
C THR A 77 -17.44 20.29 -14.05
N ASP A 78 -17.85 20.80 -12.92
CA ASP A 78 -18.71 20.12 -11.94
C ASP A 78 -20.10 19.74 -12.50
N THR A 79 -20.58 20.41 -13.55
CA THR A 79 -21.94 20.24 -14.09
C THR A 79 -22.01 19.92 -15.58
N GLU A 80 -20.92 20.16 -16.32
CA GLU A 80 -20.92 20.10 -17.78
C GLU A 80 -19.62 19.54 -18.34
N GLU A 81 -19.72 18.82 -19.46
CA GLU A 81 -18.60 18.52 -20.34
C GLU A 81 -18.74 19.36 -21.61
N ILE A 82 -17.79 20.21 -21.88
CA ILE A 82 -17.75 21.10 -23.03
C ILE A 82 -16.68 20.57 -24.00
N THR A 83 -17.14 20.13 -25.17
CA THR A 83 -16.25 19.70 -26.25
C THR A 83 -16.18 20.79 -27.33
N ILE A 84 -14.98 21.28 -27.60
CA ILE A 84 -14.69 22.26 -28.65
C ILE A 84 -13.95 21.52 -29.76
N LEU A 85 -14.54 21.53 -30.96
CA LEU A 85 -14.00 20.87 -32.14
C LEU A 85 -13.82 21.88 -33.27
N ALA A 86 -12.64 21.93 -33.87
CA ALA A 86 -12.42 22.68 -35.11
C ALA A 86 -12.24 21.74 -36.31
N ASN A 87 -12.96 22.00 -37.38
CA ASN A 87 -12.79 21.24 -38.63
C ASN A 87 -11.59 21.75 -39.46
N LYS A 88 -11.28 21.04 -40.55
CA LYS A 88 -10.18 21.45 -41.48
C LYS A 88 -10.35 22.84 -42.11
N LYS A 89 -11.58 23.35 -42.14
CA LYS A 89 -11.89 24.69 -42.70
C LYS A 89 -11.93 25.78 -41.61
N GLY A 90 -11.51 25.48 -40.37
CA GLY A 90 -11.48 26.45 -39.27
C GLY A 90 -12.84 26.71 -38.59
N LYS A 91 -13.93 26.03 -38.98
CA LYS A 91 -15.23 26.18 -38.29
C LYS A 91 -15.17 25.49 -36.94
N ILE A 92 -15.44 26.24 -35.88
CA ILE A 92 -15.46 25.76 -34.49
C ILE A 92 -16.89 25.34 -34.14
N THR A 93 -17.04 24.15 -33.57
CA THR A 93 -18.28 23.64 -32.99
C THR A 93 -18.09 23.44 -31.51
N ARG A 94 -18.99 23.96 -30.70
CA ARG A 94 -19.02 23.78 -29.25
C ARG A 94 -20.22 22.89 -28.91
N LEU A 95 -19.95 21.75 -28.29
CA LEU A 95 -20.95 20.82 -27.78
C LEU A 95 -20.92 20.89 -26.27
N VAL A 96 -22.07 21.07 -25.63
CA VAL A 96 -22.20 21.08 -24.19
C VAL A 96 -23.09 19.92 -23.81
N LYS A 97 -22.56 19.02 -23.01
CA LYS A 97 -23.29 17.91 -22.44
C LYS A 97 -23.41 18.14 -20.94
N LYS A 98 -24.63 18.25 -20.45
CA LYS A 98 -24.84 18.19 -18.99
C LYS A 98 -24.40 16.83 -18.49
N ILE A 99 -23.51 16.81 -17.57
CA ILE A 99 -23.14 15.64 -16.82
C ILE A 99 -23.80 15.76 -15.46
N GLU A 100 -24.58 14.76 -15.07
CA GLU A 100 -24.82 14.59 -13.64
C GLU A 100 -23.45 14.53 -13.02
N ALA A 101 -23.19 15.40 -12.03
CA ALA A 101 -21.92 15.37 -11.34
C ALA A 101 -21.65 13.92 -10.99
N PRO A 102 -20.55 13.30 -11.45
CA PRO A 102 -20.24 11.97 -11.02
C PRO A 102 -20.24 12.05 -9.50
N ALA A 103 -21.11 11.25 -8.87
CA ALA A 103 -21.18 11.20 -7.43
C ALA A 103 -19.72 10.94 -6.96
N GLY A 104 -19.00 12.00 -6.54
CA GLY A 104 -17.63 11.90 -6.10
C GLY A 104 -16.56 12.75 -6.81
N VAL A 105 -16.85 13.68 -7.74
CA VAL A 105 -15.83 14.67 -8.15
C VAL A 105 -16.06 15.96 -7.36
N GLN A 106 -15.90 15.87 -6.07
CA GLN A 106 -15.57 17.03 -5.25
C GLN A 106 -14.13 17.46 -5.56
N ALA A 107 -13.88 18.75 -5.54
CA ALA A 107 -12.57 19.38 -5.60
C ALA A 107 -11.63 18.69 -4.58
N SER A 108 -10.54 18.05 -5.06
CA SER A 108 -9.84 16.97 -4.37
C SER A 108 -10.88 15.96 -3.86
N ALA A 109 -10.94 14.74 -4.43
CA ALA A 109 -11.68 13.70 -3.75
C ALA A 109 -11.22 13.76 -2.29
N GLU A 110 -12.06 14.27 -1.37
CA GLU A 110 -11.84 13.99 0.03
C GLU A 110 -11.64 12.50 0.03
N LYS A 111 -10.37 12.09 0.25
CA LYS A 111 -10.06 10.66 0.34
C LYS A 111 -11.07 10.19 1.35
N ASN A 112 -11.94 9.28 0.96
CA ASN A 112 -13.04 8.85 1.82
C ASN A 112 -12.43 7.99 2.93
N TYR A 113 -11.73 8.70 3.84
CA TYR A 113 -11.03 8.08 4.94
C TYR A 113 -12.03 7.33 5.83
N ILE A 114 -11.65 6.15 6.25
CA ILE A 114 -12.43 5.35 7.21
C ILE A 114 -12.56 6.12 8.53
N ILE A 115 -11.45 6.69 9.02
CA ILE A 115 -11.44 7.64 10.13
C ILE A 115 -11.41 9.05 9.54
N LYS A 116 -12.44 9.84 9.79
CA LYS A 116 -12.60 11.21 9.25
C LYS A 116 -12.05 12.25 10.20
N GLU A 117 -11.63 13.39 9.66
CA GLU A 117 -11.40 14.60 10.46
C GLU A 117 -12.72 15.19 10.96
N GLY A 118 -12.64 15.99 12.04
CA GLY A 118 -13.79 16.67 12.62
C GLY A 118 -14.50 15.90 13.74
N VAL A 119 -14.21 14.60 13.89
CA VAL A 119 -14.71 13.77 14.99
C VAL A 119 -13.51 13.28 15.80
N PRO A 120 -13.41 13.60 17.10
CA PRO A 120 -12.28 13.17 17.91
C PRO A 120 -12.29 11.64 18.11
N VAL A 121 -11.17 11.01 17.77
CA VAL A 121 -10.97 9.58 17.96
C VAL A 121 -10.02 9.36 19.13
N PRO A 122 -10.48 8.71 20.22
CA PRO A 122 -9.76 8.68 21.49
C PRO A 122 -8.30 8.24 21.39
N PHE A 123 -8.00 7.14 20.68
CA PHE A 123 -6.63 6.66 20.55
C PHE A 123 -5.74 7.63 19.74
N LEU A 124 -6.27 8.30 18.70
CA LEU A 124 -5.53 9.28 17.91
C LEU A 124 -5.19 10.53 18.74
N VAL A 125 -6.10 10.92 19.64
CA VAL A 125 -5.87 12.05 20.55
C VAL A 125 -4.78 11.69 21.56
N VAL A 126 -4.85 10.53 22.19
CA VAL A 126 -3.85 10.06 23.17
C VAL A 126 -2.48 9.89 22.53
N LEU A 127 -2.42 9.40 21.29
CA LEU A 127 -1.17 9.22 20.54
C LEU A 127 -0.66 10.51 19.85
N GLY A 128 -1.35 11.65 20.04
CA GLY A 128 -0.96 12.95 19.51
C GLY A 128 -1.04 13.08 17.99
N VAL A 129 -1.88 12.28 17.35
CA VAL A 129 -2.16 12.37 15.90
C VAL A 129 -3.31 13.32 15.62
N MET A 130 -4.23 13.46 16.57
CA MET A 130 -5.45 14.28 16.48
C MET A 130 -5.58 15.15 17.73
N THR A 131 -6.19 16.33 17.59
CA THR A 131 -6.54 17.19 18.71
C THR A 131 -7.84 16.72 19.39
N ALA A 132 -8.15 17.26 20.58
CA ALA A 132 -9.41 16.97 21.28
C ALA A 132 -10.65 17.42 20.49
N GLU A 133 -10.49 18.37 19.58
CA GLU A 133 -11.57 18.86 18.68
C GLU A 133 -11.68 18.04 17.40
N GLY A 134 -10.91 16.96 17.25
CA GLY A 134 -10.95 16.06 16.08
C GLY A 134 -10.14 16.55 14.88
N LYS A 135 -9.29 17.57 15.02
CA LYS A 135 -8.42 18.06 13.94
C LYS A 135 -7.13 17.29 13.90
N VAL A 136 -6.70 16.84 12.73
CA VAL A 136 -5.40 16.15 12.55
C VAL A 136 -4.25 17.14 12.73
N VAL A 137 -3.26 16.74 13.53
CA VAL A 137 -2.05 17.53 13.75
C VAL A 137 -1.22 17.56 12.47
N ALA A 138 -0.91 18.74 11.93
CA ALA A 138 -0.28 18.91 10.60
C ALA A 138 1.01 18.08 10.44
N SER A 139 1.90 18.04 11.46
CA SER A 139 3.11 17.22 11.44
C SER A 139 2.86 15.71 11.52
N ARG A 140 1.65 15.28 11.80
CA ARG A 140 1.22 13.88 11.89
C ARG A 140 0.29 13.44 10.77
N TYR A 141 0.04 14.31 9.80
CA TYR A 141 -0.89 14.01 8.70
C TYR A 141 -0.48 12.78 7.88
N SER A 142 0.82 12.59 7.66
CA SER A 142 1.35 11.39 7.02
C SER A 142 1.00 10.10 7.81
N LYS A 143 1.10 10.14 9.15
CA LYS A 143 0.72 9.02 10.01
C LYS A 143 -0.80 8.75 9.95
N PHE A 144 -1.61 9.80 9.93
CA PHE A 144 -3.06 9.68 9.78
C PHE A 144 -3.44 9.03 8.44
N ARG A 145 -2.79 9.41 7.33
CA ARG A 145 -2.99 8.76 6.02
C ARG A 145 -2.58 7.29 6.05
N GLN A 146 -1.42 6.98 6.65
CA GLN A 146 -0.95 5.60 6.80
C GLN A 146 -1.95 4.73 7.56
N ILE A 147 -2.51 5.25 8.68
CA ILE A 147 -3.53 4.55 9.46
C ILE A 147 -4.76 4.25 8.59
N ASN A 148 -5.33 5.26 7.93
CA ASN A 148 -6.51 5.06 7.09
C ASN A 148 -6.26 4.07 5.96
N ARG A 149 -5.09 4.16 5.29
CA ARG A 149 -4.72 3.22 4.23
C ARG A 149 -4.61 1.79 4.74
N PHE A 150 -4.06 1.60 5.94
CA PHE A 150 -3.98 0.27 6.54
C PHE A 150 -5.37 -0.30 6.87
N LEU A 151 -6.26 0.54 7.37
CA LEU A 151 -7.63 0.13 7.66
C LEU A 151 -8.41 -0.29 6.41
N GLU A 152 -8.12 0.29 5.23
CA GLU A 152 -8.69 -0.18 3.96
C GLU A 152 -8.29 -1.64 3.69
N PHE A 153 -7.02 -2.01 3.92
CA PHE A 153 -6.57 -3.40 3.76
C PHE A 153 -7.16 -4.35 4.80
N VAL A 154 -7.37 -3.86 6.03
CA VAL A 154 -8.08 -4.65 7.06
C VAL A 154 -9.54 -4.86 6.66
N ASP A 155 -10.20 -3.84 6.12
CA ASP A 155 -11.59 -3.95 5.63
C ASP A 155 -11.71 -4.96 4.49
N ASP A 156 -10.77 -4.96 3.57
CA ASP A 156 -10.71 -5.90 2.45
C ASP A 156 -10.62 -7.38 2.88
N VAL A 157 -9.93 -7.67 3.99
CA VAL A 157 -9.79 -9.05 4.49
C VAL A 157 -10.86 -9.45 5.50
N LEU A 158 -11.58 -8.49 6.07
CA LEU A 158 -12.57 -8.73 7.11
C LEU A 158 -13.65 -9.75 6.74
N PRO A 159 -14.21 -9.77 5.50
CA PRO A 159 -15.20 -10.77 5.10
C PRO A 159 -14.71 -12.22 5.15
N TYR A 160 -13.39 -12.45 5.11
CA TYR A 160 -12.79 -13.78 5.14
C TYR A 160 -12.49 -14.27 6.57
N VAL A 161 -12.47 -13.36 7.54
CA VAL A 161 -12.05 -13.67 8.92
C VAL A 161 -13.20 -13.69 9.92
N VAL A 162 -14.23 -12.87 9.71
CA VAL A 162 -15.39 -12.79 10.61
C VAL A 162 -16.15 -14.08 10.61
N SER A 163 -16.44 -14.58 11.81
CA SER A 163 -17.31 -15.73 12.04
C SER A 163 -18.41 -15.34 13.03
N GLU A 164 -19.64 -15.77 12.78
CA GLU A 164 -20.78 -15.41 13.63
C GLU A 164 -20.56 -15.84 15.08
N GLY A 165 -20.77 -14.89 16.00
CA GLY A 165 -20.67 -15.12 17.45
C GLY A 165 -19.23 -15.29 17.99
N GLN A 166 -18.20 -15.16 17.16
CA GLN A 166 -16.80 -15.29 17.60
C GLN A 166 -16.06 -13.96 17.48
N PRO A 167 -15.20 -13.60 18.46
CA PRO A 167 -14.34 -12.44 18.33
C PRO A 167 -13.26 -12.68 17.27
N VAL A 168 -12.94 -11.66 16.48
CA VAL A 168 -11.79 -11.68 15.59
C VAL A 168 -10.51 -11.59 16.42
N ARG A 169 -9.62 -12.58 16.27
CA ARG A 169 -8.32 -12.60 16.95
C ARG A 169 -7.24 -12.06 16.06
N VAL A 170 -6.48 -11.09 16.55
CA VAL A 170 -5.40 -10.42 15.79
C VAL A 170 -4.10 -10.54 16.56
N ALA A 171 -3.04 -10.97 15.89
CA ALA A 171 -1.67 -10.89 16.39
C ALA A 171 -0.89 -9.84 15.59
N ASP A 172 -0.24 -8.90 16.28
CA ASP A 172 0.60 -7.84 15.69
C ASP A 172 2.06 -8.00 16.13
N PHE A 173 2.91 -8.42 15.21
CA PHE A 173 4.33 -8.67 15.46
C PHE A 173 5.19 -7.47 15.09
N GLY A 174 6.03 -7.03 16.05
CA GLY A 174 6.81 -5.81 15.93
C GLY A 174 5.92 -4.57 16.01
N CYS A 175 4.96 -4.57 16.94
CA CYS A 175 3.90 -3.56 17.03
C CYS A 175 4.43 -2.13 17.28
N GLY A 176 5.65 -1.96 17.77
CA GLY A 176 6.24 -0.66 18.06
C GLY A 176 5.34 0.19 18.95
N LYS A 177 5.15 1.47 18.61
CA LYS A 177 4.19 2.36 19.32
C LYS A 177 2.73 2.06 19.04
N SER A 178 2.42 1.00 18.32
CA SER A 178 1.09 0.39 18.13
C SER A 178 0.01 1.29 17.54
N TYR A 179 0.40 2.33 16.77
CA TYR A 179 -0.60 3.19 16.10
C TYR A 179 -1.60 2.38 15.29
N LEU A 180 -1.12 1.35 14.59
CA LEU A 180 -1.96 0.53 13.72
C LEU A 180 -2.74 -0.52 14.51
N THR A 181 -2.17 -1.06 15.59
CA THR A 181 -2.86 -1.99 16.49
C THR A 181 -4.08 -1.31 17.15
N PHE A 182 -3.90 -0.09 17.67
CA PHE A 182 -5.00 0.72 18.21
C PHE A 182 -6.03 1.07 17.13
N ALA A 183 -5.57 1.36 15.91
CA ALA A 183 -6.46 1.66 14.79
C ALA A 183 -7.32 0.46 14.40
N VAL A 184 -6.74 -0.74 14.34
CA VAL A 184 -7.46 -1.98 14.05
C VAL A 184 -8.48 -2.29 15.15
N HIS A 185 -8.09 -2.12 16.42
CA HIS A 185 -9.01 -2.26 17.53
C HIS A 185 -10.22 -1.33 17.38
N TYR A 186 -9.98 -0.02 17.20
CA TYR A 186 -11.03 0.98 17.02
C TYR A 186 -11.90 0.67 15.80
N PHE A 187 -11.30 0.26 14.71
CA PHE A 187 -12.01 -0.08 13.48
C PHE A 187 -12.96 -1.26 13.69
N LEU A 188 -12.49 -2.34 14.32
CA LEU A 188 -13.30 -3.52 14.57
C LEU A 188 -14.43 -3.22 15.57
N THR A 189 -14.11 -2.59 16.71
CA THR A 189 -15.09 -2.37 17.79
C THR A 189 -16.03 -1.22 17.51
N GLU A 190 -15.52 -0.06 17.07
CA GLU A 190 -16.32 1.16 16.97
C GLU A 190 -16.94 1.36 15.58
N ILE A 191 -16.24 0.98 14.51
CA ILE A 191 -16.74 1.20 13.16
C ILE A 191 -17.51 -0.03 12.66
N LYS A 192 -16.94 -1.23 12.76
CA LYS A 192 -17.56 -2.46 12.25
C LYS A 192 -18.47 -3.15 13.28
N LYS A 193 -18.37 -2.79 14.55
CA LYS A 193 -19.12 -3.40 15.66
C LYS A 193 -18.88 -4.92 15.75
N VAL A 194 -17.67 -5.34 15.47
CA VAL A 194 -17.19 -6.73 15.53
C VAL A 194 -16.35 -6.89 16.80
N PRO A 195 -16.68 -7.83 17.70
CA PRO A 195 -15.85 -8.11 18.86
C PRO A 195 -14.47 -8.61 18.42
N CYS A 196 -13.42 -8.20 19.12
CA CYS A 196 -12.06 -8.61 18.80
C CYS A 196 -11.23 -8.87 20.06
N GLN A 197 -10.15 -9.62 19.89
CA GLN A 197 -9.07 -9.81 20.84
C GLN A 197 -7.77 -9.55 20.11
N ILE A 198 -6.97 -8.60 20.55
CA ILE A 198 -5.74 -8.22 19.88
C ILE A 198 -4.56 -8.37 20.82
N GLU A 199 -3.51 -9.02 20.36
CA GLU A 199 -2.25 -9.15 21.07
C GLU A 199 -1.11 -8.58 20.23
N GLY A 200 -0.39 -7.60 20.79
CA GLY A 200 0.78 -6.99 20.18
C GLY A 200 2.07 -7.49 20.84
N LEU A 201 3.10 -7.76 20.03
CA LEU A 201 4.43 -8.15 20.48
C LEU A 201 5.49 -7.16 20.01
N ASP A 202 6.42 -6.84 20.89
CA ASP A 202 7.67 -6.12 20.57
C ASP A 202 8.78 -6.58 21.52
N LEU A 203 10.03 -6.45 21.07
CA LEU A 203 11.20 -6.78 21.89
C LEU A 203 11.49 -5.73 22.98
N LYS A 204 11.01 -4.50 22.79
CA LYS A 204 11.34 -3.36 23.63
C LYS A 204 10.33 -3.19 24.77
N LYS A 205 10.79 -3.42 25.99
CA LYS A 205 9.96 -3.33 27.19
C LYS A 205 9.33 -1.95 27.37
N ASP A 206 10.08 -0.87 27.18
CA ASP A 206 9.61 0.51 27.31
C ASP A 206 8.46 0.84 26.33
N VAL A 207 8.52 0.28 25.12
CA VAL A 207 7.47 0.41 24.11
C VAL A 207 6.21 -0.35 24.56
N ILE A 208 6.36 -1.58 25.04
CA ILE A 208 5.24 -2.39 25.53
C ILE A 208 4.59 -1.76 26.77
N ASP A 209 5.40 -1.25 27.70
CA ASP A 209 4.88 -0.55 28.88
C ASP A 209 4.04 0.68 28.47
N PHE A 210 4.53 1.46 27.50
CA PHE A 210 3.76 2.58 26.92
C PHE A 210 2.44 2.15 26.30
N CYS A 211 2.45 1.05 25.52
CA CYS A 211 1.26 0.55 24.84
C CYS A 211 0.22 0.05 25.86
N ASN A 212 0.63 -0.71 26.89
CA ASN A 212 -0.27 -1.18 27.95
C ASN A 212 -0.84 -0.02 28.77
N GLN A 213 -0.04 1.00 29.12
CA GLN A 213 -0.54 2.20 29.78
C GLN A 213 -1.55 2.95 28.93
N THR A 214 -1.31 3.04 27.63
CA THR A 214 -2.23 3.67 26.68
C THR A 214 -3.55 2.89 26.56
N ALA A 215 -3.49 1.55 26.46
CA ALA A 215 -4.66 0.69 26.43
C ALA A 215 -5.48 0.82 27.72
N ALA A 216 -4.82 0.80 28.90
CA ALA A 216 -5.49 0.99 30.18
C ALA A 216 -6.14 2.38 30.31
N LYS A 217 -5.45 3.44 29.88
CA LYS A 217 -6.01 4.82 29.85
C LYS A 217 -7.27 4.93 28.97
N LEU A 218 -7.35 4.14 27.92
CA LEU A 218 -8.48 4.09 27.00
C LEU A 218 -9.56 3.08 27.40
N GLY A 219 -9.35 2.28 28.44
CA GLY A 219 -10.27 1.24 28.89
C GLY A 219 -10.40 0.06 27.91
N LEU A 220 -9.34 -0.26 27.15
CA LEU A 220 -9.35 -1.30 26.11
C LEU A 220 -8.92 -2.65 26.71
N GLU A 221 -9.87 -3.40 27.29
CA GLU A 221 -9.59 -4.68 27.97
C GLU A 221 -9.20 -5.82 27.02
N ASN A 222 -9.63 -5.75 25.76
CA ASN A 222 -9.39 -6.78 24.73
C ASN A 222 -8.12 -6.52 23.90
N LEU A 223 -7.26 -5.62 24.33
CA LEU A 223 -6.03 -5.23 23.68
C LEU A 223 -4.87 -5.36 24.66
N ASN A 224 -3.99 -6.32 24.42
CA ASN A 224 -2.87 -6.65 25.30
C ASN A 224 -1.54 -6.55 24.54
N PHE A 225 -0.49 -6.16 25.25
CA PHE A 225 0.86 -6.08 24.67
C PHE A 225 1.86 -6.84 25.53
N ARG A 226 2.73 -7.63 24.87
CA ARG A 226 3.75 -8.46 25.54
C ARG A 226 5.14 -8.22 24.99
N VAL A 227 6.13 -8.24 25.88
CA VAL A 227 7.54 -8.30 25.48
C VAL A 227 7.84 -9.74 25.05
N GLY A 228 8.37 -9.91 23.84
CA GLY A 228 8.75 -11.24 23.38
C GLY A 228 9.34 -11.24 21.98
N ASN A 229 10.05 -12.32 21.66
CA ASN A 229 10.52 -12.60 20.32
C ASN A 229 9.44 -13.40 19.58
N ILE A 230 9.28 -13.12 18.29
CA ILE A 230 8.31 -13.81 17.43
C ILE A 230 8.63 -15.30 17.37
N SER A 231 9.92 -15.68 17.29
CA SER A 231 10.37 -17.09 17.24
C SER A 231 9.93 -17.92 18.44
N ASP A 232 9.76 -17.29 19.59
CA ASP A 232 9.48 -17.96 20.87
C ASP A 232 7.99 -17.85 21.28
N TYR A 233 7.21 -17.16 20.45
CA TYR A 233 5.81 -16.87 20.76
C TYR A 233 4.89 -18.03 20.41
N SER A 234 4.28 -18.61 21.44
CA SER A 234 3.33 -19.72 21.29
C SER A 234 1.86 -19.28 21.20
N GLY A 235 1.55 -18.04 21.64
CA GLY A 235 0.19 -17.50 21.66
C GLY A 235 -0.78 -18.24 22.56
N ALA A 236 -1.83 -17.55 23.03
CA ALA A 236 -2.89 -18.18 23.83
C ALA A 236 -3.98 -18.84 22.97
N ALA A 237 -4.17 -18.35 21.73
CA ALA A 237 -5.15 -18.84 20.77
C ALA A 237 -4.71 -18.56 19.34
N ASP A 238 -5.21 -19.34 18.37
CA ASP A 238 -4.90 -19.17 16.97
C ASP A 238 -5.48 -17.84 16.47
N PRO A 239 -4.67 -16.98 15.81
CA PRO A 239 -5.13 -15.71 15.29
C PRO A 239 -5.91 -15.90 13.98
N ASP A 240 -6.95 -15.09 13.78
CA ASP A 240 -7.63 -14.97 12.48
C ASP A 240 -6.84 -14.07 11.52
N ILE A 241 -6.23 -13.01 12.07
CA ILE A 241 -5.37 -12.08 11.33
C ILE A 241 -4.00 -12.02 11.99
N VAL A 242 -2.95 -12.16 11.19
CA VAL A 242 -1.59 -11.82 11.60
C VAL A 242 -1.17 -10.56 10.84
N MET A 243 -0.73 -9.54 11.57
CA MET A 243 -0.17 -8.33 10.98
C MET A 243 1.26 -8.11 11.45
N THR A 244 2.11 -7.59 10.56
CA THR A 244 3.49 -7.26 10.86
C THR A 244 3.95 -6.12 9.97
N LEU A 245 4.17 -4.95 10.58
CA LEU A 245 4.52 -3.74 9.83
C LEU A 245 5.94 -3.26 10.09
N HIS A 246 6.58 -3.74 11.14
CA HIS A 246 7.92 -3.34 11.53
C HIS A 246 8.82 -4.50 11.97
N ALA A 247 8.42 -5.74 11.69
CA ALA A 247 9.32 -6.88 11.82
C ALA A 247 10.38 -6.78 10.71
N CYS A 248 11.62 -6.59 11.11
CA CYS A 248 12.71 -6.38 10.17
C CYS A 248 13.33 -7.70 9.73
N ASP A 249 13.65 -7.79 8.43
CA ASP A 249 14.40 -8.86 7.80
C ASP A 249 13.80 -10.26 8.10
N THR A 250 14.54 -11.19 8.70
CA THR A 250 14.09 -12.55 9.02
C THR A 250 12.96 -12.60 10.05
N ALA A 251 12.78 -11.57 10.87
CA ALA A 251 11.62 -11.50 11.79
C ALA A 251 10.27 -11.51 11.05
N THR A 252 10.22 -10.96 9.83
CA THR A 252 9.05 -11.10 8.95
C THR A 252 8.80 -12.57 8.60
N ASP A 253 9.86 -13.32 8.29
CA ASP A 253 9.74 -14.72 7.89
C ASP A 253 9.20 -15.59 9.04
N PHE A 254 9.68 -15.38 10.28
CA PHE A 254 9.11 -16.01 11.48
C PHE A 254 7.64 -15.66 11.71
N ALA A 255 7.24 -14.41 11.46
CA ALA A 255 5.84 -14.00 11.55
C ALA A 255 4.95 -14.71 10.51
N LEU A 256 5.46 -14.89 9.29
CA LEU A 256 4.74 -15.61 8.23
C LEU A 256 4.65 -17.11 8.56
N GLN A 257 5.73 -17.73 9.03
CA GLN A 257 5.73 -19.12 9.48
C GLN A 257 4.74 -19.35 10.62
N TYR A 258 4.75 -18.46 11.62
CA TYR A 258 3.77 -18.51 12.71
C TYR A 258 2.32 -18.41 12.19
N ALA A 259 2.05 -17.44 11.30
CA ALA A 259 0.72 -17.25 10.74
C ALA A 259 0.21 -18.50 10.00
N VAL A 260 1.05 -19.11 9.19
CA VAL A 260 0.73 -20.34 8.44
C VAL A 260 0.56 -21.52 9.39
N GLY A 261 1.49 -21.73 10.31
CA GLY A 261 1.45 -22.81 11.29
C GLY A 261 0.22 -22.74 12.21
N ARG A 262 -0.30 -21.53 12.50
CA ARG A 262 -1.52 -21.29 13.26
C ARG A 262 -2.78 -21.15 12.40
N ASN A 263 -2.71 -21.48 11.13
CA ASN A 263 -3.85 -21.42 10.22
C ASN A 263 -4.54 -20.03 10.15
N ALA A 264 -3.81 -18.94 10.28
CA ALA A 264 -4.37 -17.61 10.18
C ALA A 264 -5.17 -17.45 8.88
N LYS A 265 -6.35 -16.87 8.95
CA LYS A 265 -7.23 -16.66 7.78
C LYS A 265 -6.73 -15.55 6.87
N ALA A 266 -6.07 -14.54 7.45
CA ALA A 266 -5.49 -13.42 6.72
C ALA A 266 -4.12 -13.00 7.30
N ILE A 267 -3.25 -12.51 6.41
CA ILE A 267 -1.93 -11.99 6.76
C ILE A 267 -1.77 -10.64 6.07
N LEU A 268 -1.35 -9.62 6.83
CA LEU A 268 -1.05 -8.28 6.36
C LEU A 268 0.38 -7.91 6.80
N SER A 269 1.34 -8.03 5.89
CA SER A 269 2.76 -7.80 6.19
C SER A 269 3.32 -6.64 5.36
N VAL A 270 4.00 -5.71 6.02
CA VAL A 270 4.74 -4.60 5.36
C VAL A 270 6.20 -4.69 5.76
N PRO A 271 7.01 -5.45 5.03
CA PRO A 271 8.44 -5.58 5.29
C PRO A 271 9.17 -4.25 5.08
N CYS A 272 9.88 -3.78 6.08
CA CYS A 272 10.64 -2.53 5.98
C CYS A 272 12.14 -2.72 5.69
N CYS A 273 12.67 -3.92 5.92
CA CYS A 273 14.08 -4.27 5.73
C CYS A 273 14.20 -5.65 5.08
N GLN A 274 15.07 -5.76 4.07
CA GLN A 274 15.36 -7.01 3.35
C GLN A 274 16.88 -7.08 3.11
N HIS A 275 17.67 -7.30 4.17
CA HIS A 275 19.14 -7.27 4.08
C HIS A 275 19.77 -8.63 3.90
N GLN A 276 19.11 -9.72 4.34
CA GLN A 276 19.65 -11.07 4.35
C GLN A 276 20.15 -11.50 2.95
N ILE A 277 19.29 -11.45 1.95
CA ILE A 277 19.64 -11.88 0.58
C ILE A 277 20.74 -11.00 -0.03
N ASN A 278 20.65 -9.66 0.14
CA ASN A 278 21.69 -8.76 -0.37
C ASN A 278 23.06 -9.03 0.27
N THR A 279 23.09 -9.36 1.55
CA THR A 279 24.32 -9.70 2.28
C THR A 279 24.90 -11.01 1.75
N GLN A 280 24.09 -12.04 1.56
CA GLN A 280 24.52 -13.34 1.01
C GLN A 280 25.08 -13.18 -0.40
N ILE A 281 24.36 -12.55 -1.32
CA ILE A 281 24.82 -12.28 -2.70
C ILE A 281 26.13 -11.49 -2.67
N THR A 282 26.24 -10.48 -1.80
CA THR A 282 27.48 -9.68 -1.69
C THR A 282 28.66 -10.53 -1.22
N ASN A 283 28.46 -11.41 -0.25
CA ASN A 283 29.49 -12.27 0.28
C ASN A 283 29.90 -13.36 -0.74
N ASN A 284 28.94 -13.94 -1.45
CA ASN A 284 29.20 -14.92 -2.52
C ASN A 284 30.05 -14.29 -3.63
N ARG A 285 29.81 -13.02 -3.98
CA ARG A 285 30.61 -12.29 -4.98
C ARG A 285 32.01 -11.91 -4.51
N LYS A 286 32.21 -11.67 -3.21
CA LYS A 286 33.55 -11.41 -2.61
C LYS A 286 34.34 -12.70 -2.44
N GLY A 287 33.68 -13.82 -2.18
CA GLY A 287 34.27 -15.15 -2.16
C GLY A 287 34.67 -15.56 -3.58
N LYS A 288 35.63 -16.49 -3.69
CA LYS A 288 36.13 -17.02 -4.98
C LYS A 288 35.11 -17.88 -5.75
N ILE A 289 33.83 -17.86 -5.36
CA ILE A 289 32.75 -18.47 -6.13
C ILE A 289 32.49 -17.54 -7.30
N LYS A 290 33.33 -17.61 -8.33
CA LYS A 290 32.99 -17.04 -9.62
C LYS A 290 31.71 -17.72 -10.07
N GLN A 291 30.62 -16.99 -10.12
CA GLN A 291 29.45 -17.35 -10.92
C GLN A 291 29.77 -16.92 -12.37
N PRO A 292 30.33 -17.79 -13.22
CA PRO A 292 30.48 -17.47 -14.61
C PRO A 292 29.09 -17.45 -15.22
N ASP A 293 28.76 -16.38 -15.93
CA ASP A 293 27.60 -16.30 -16.82
C ASP A 293 26.20 -16.28 -16.18
N SER A 294 26.07 -15.74 -14.95
CA SER A 294 24.72 -15.47 -14.43
C SER A 294 24.01 -14.43 -15.31
N PRO A 295 22.82 -14.73 -15.85
CA PRO A 295 22.03 -13.75 -16.62
C PRO A 295 21.68 -12.49 -15.78
N LEU A 296 21.82 -12.56 -14.46
CA LEU A 296 21.59 -11.46 -13.52
C LEU A 296 22.84 -10.61 -13.27
N GLU A 297 24.01 -10.99 -13.83
CA GLU A 297 25.28 -10.23 -13.61
C GLU A 297 25.15 -8.72 -13.91
N PRO A 298 24.44 -8.27 -14.95
CA PRO A 298 24.22 -6.84 -15.20
C PRO A 298 23.57 -6.10 -14.02
N ILE A 299 22.75 -6.77 -13.25
CA ILE A 299 22.08 -6.21 -12.04
C ILE A 299 23.00 -6.35 -10.82
N LEU A 300 23.54 -7.56 -10.61
CA LEU A 300 24.24 -7.92 -9.38
C LEU A 300 25.60 -7.25 -9.21
N LYS A 301 26.27 -6.85 -10.32
CA LYS A 301 27.55 -6.13 -10.26
C LYS A 301 27.42 -4.71 -9.69
N HIS A 302 26.26 -4.07 -9.77
CA HIS A 302 26.03 -2.72 -9.28
C HIS A 302 25.36 -2.75 -7.89
N GLY A 303 26.03 -2.19 -6.87
CA GLY A 303 25.58 -2.26 -5.48
C GLY A 303 24.16 -1.76 -5.26
N LEU A 304 23.78 -0.61 -5.84
CA LEU A 304 22.44 -0.05 -5.76
C LEU A 304 21.38 -0.96 -6.41
N LEU A 305 21.68 -1.49 -7.60
CA LEU A 305 20.72 -2.37 -8.31
C LEU A 305 20.59 -3.70 -7.59
N ARG A 306 21.69 -4.25 -7.07
CA ARG A 306 21.69 -5.49 -6.28
C ARG A 306 20.84 -5.33 -5.00
N GLU A 307 20.97 -4.22 -4.28
CA GLU A 307 20.17 -3.95 -3.08
C GLU A 307 18.68 -3.90 -3.41
N LYS A 308 18.27 -3.15 -4.43
CA LYS A 308 16.88 -3.07 -4.87
C LYS A 308 16.35 -4.43 -5.35
N PHE A 309 17.14 -5.14 -6.17
CA PHE A 309 16.79 -6.48 -6.64
C PHE A 309 16.60 -7.45 -5.47
N SER A 310 17.53 -7.48 -4.52
CA SER A 310 17.43 -8.35 -3.35
C SER A 310 16.21 -8.07 -2.50
N SER A 311 15.82 -6.79 -2.36
CA SER A 311 14.61 -6.42 -1.65
C SER A 311 13.35 -6.96 -2.34
N LEU A 312 13.24 -6.76 -3.66
CA LEU A 312 12.11 -7.26 -4.44
C LEU A 312 12.07 -8.79 -4.46
N LEU A 313 13.23 -9.43 -4.59
CA LEU A 313 13.35 -10.89 -4.57
C LEU A 313 12.89 -11.47 -3.22
N THR A 314 13.28 -10.84 -2.10
CA THR A 314 12.87 -11.30 -0.77
C THR A 314 11.35 -11.30 -0.65
N ASP A 315 10.68 -10.22 -1.06
CA ASP A 315 9.23 -10.12 -0.95
C ASP A 315 8.50 -11.02 -1.96
N ALA A 316 9.08 -11.24 -3.15
CA ALA A 316 8.58 -12.21 -4.12
C ALA A 316 8.64 -13.66 -3.59
N LEU A 317 9.77 -14.04 -2.97
CA LEU A 317 9.92 -15.37 -2.36
C LEU A 317 8.95 -15.59 -1.21
N ARG A 318 8.67 -14.57 -0.40
CA ARG A 318 7.65 -14.60 0.65
C ARG A 318 6.25 -14.84 0.09
N ALA A 319 5.93 -14.12 -0.99
CA ALA A 319 4.64 -14.29 -1.67
C ALA A 319 4.47 -15.69 -2.25
N GLU A 320 5.48 -16.18 -2.97
CA GLU A 320 5.50 -17.52 -3.55
C GLU A 320 5.34 -18.61 -2.47
N TRP A 321 6.07 -18.48 -1.36
CA TRP A 321 5.95 -19.42 -0.24
C TRP A 321 4.53 -19.45 0.32
N LEU A 322 3.91 -18.27 0.56
CA LEU A 322 2.53 -18.19 1.04
C LEU A 322 1.52 -18.79 0.06
N GLU A 323 1.75 -18.64 -1.27
CA GLU A 323 0.90 -19.24 -2.29
C GLU A 323 0.96 -20.76 -2.25
N GLN A 324 2.14 -21.34 -2.04
CA GLN A 324 2.34 -22.78 -1.88
C GLN A 324 1.76 -23.29 -0.56
N GLN A 325 1.66 -22.44 0.49
CA GLN A 325 0.96 -22.73 1.74
C GLN A 325 -0.58 -22.59 1.64
N GLY A 326 -1.11 -22.37 0.44
CA GLY A 326 -2.56 -22.34 0.20
C GLY A 326 -3.22 -20.98 0.40
N TYR A 327 -2.45 -19.90 0.38
CA TYR A 327 -2.98 -18.55 0.41
C TYR A 327 -3.16 -17.98 -0.99
N LYS A 328 -4.11 -17.05 -1.15
CA LYS A 328 -4.19 -16.13 -2.28
C LYS A 328 -3.43 -14.87 -1.90
N VAL A 329 -2.34 -14.58 -2.61
CA VAL A 329 -1.44 -13.47 -2.26
C VAL A 329 -1.59 -12.32 -3.24
N GLN A 330 -1.44 -11.10 -2.75
CA GLN A 330 -1.35 -9.88 -3.53
C GLN A 330 -0.24 -8.99 -2.95
N LEU A 331 0.64 -8.53 -3.82
CA LEU A 331 1.63 -7.51 -3.50
C LEU A 331 1.05 -6.15 -3.89
N LEU A 332 0.88 -5.26 -2.93
CA LEU A 332 0.17 -4.00 -3.08
C LEU A 332 1.04 -2.84 -2.61
N GLU A 333 0.81 -1.66 -3.16
CA GLU A 333 1.43 -0.44 -2.64
C GLU A 333 0.73 -0.01 -1.35
N PHE A 334 1.51 0.14 -0.27
CA PHE A 334 0.99 0.50 1.04
C PHE A 334 0.77 2.00 1.17
N ILE A 335 1.80 2.79 0.90
CA ILE A 335 1.78 4.27 0.94
C ILE A 335 2.60 4.82 -0.23
N ASP A 336 2.41 6.10 -0.56
CA ASP A 336 3.15 6.75 -1.64
C ASP A 336 4.68 6.67 -1.40
N GLU A 337 5.46 6.41 -2.45
CA GLU A 337 6.94 6.26 -2.41
C GLU A 337 7.67 7.49 -1.84
N GLU A 338 7.04 8.66 -1.83
CA GLU A 338 7.59 9.89 -1.23
C GLU A 338 7.95 9.71 0.26
N HIS A 339 7.39 8.70 0.92
CA HIS A 339 7.59 8.46 2.35
C HIS A 339 8.56 7.33 2.66
N THR A 340 8.66 6.32 1.79
CA THR A 340 9.61 5.21 1.91
C THR A 340 9.73 4.47 0.57
N PRO A 341 10.96 4.14 0.12
CA PRO A 341 11.17 3.32 -1.08
C PRO A 341 10.80 1.84 -0.87
N LYS A 342 10.47 1.42 0.34
CA LYS A 342 10.07 0.06 0.71
C LYS A 342 8.65 0.11 1.26
N ASN A 343 7.68 0.09 0.36
CA ASN A 343 6.27 0.31 0.66
C ASN A 343 5.35 -0.82 0.15
N ILE A 344 5.91 -2.02 -0.03
CA ILE A 344 5.13 -3.19 -0.44
C ILE A 344 4.39 -3.76 0.75
N LEU A 345 3.08 -3.96 0.58
CA LEU A 345 2.25 -4.73 1.49
C LEU A 345 1.98 -6.10 0.87
N ILE A 346 2.29 -7.15 1.60
CA ILE A 346 1.92 -8.53 1.29
C ILE A 346 0.57 -8.78 1.95
N ARG A 347 -0.49 -8.89 1.16
CA ARG A 347 -1.82 -9.29 1.58
C ARG A 347 -2.06 -10.73 1.19
N ALA A 348 -2.24 -11.62 2.16
CA ALA A 348 -2.53 -13.01 1.92
C ALA A 348 -3.84 -13.41 2.62
N VAL A 349 -4.71 -14.11 1.90
CA VAL A 349 -5.98 -14.63 2.42
C VAL A 349 -6.03 -16.12 2.14
N LYS A 350 -6.36 -16.92 3.16
CA LYS A 350 -6.43 -18.37 3.04
C LYS A 350 -7.52 -18.78 2.04
N LYS A 351 -7.20 -19.68 1.10
CA LYS A 351 -8.17 -20.17 0.12
C LYS A 351 -9.24 -21.00 0.84
N SER A 352 -10.52 -20.65 0.62
CA SER A 352 -11.64 -21.44 1.13
C SER A 352 -11.68 -22.79 0.40
N GLY A 353 -11.75 -23.91 1.15
CA GLY A 353 -11.94 -25.25 0.55
C GLY A 353 -10.70 -26.14 0.46
N VAL A 354 -9.53 -25.69 0.87
CA VAL A 354 -8.39 -26.59 1.08
C VAL A 354 -8.39 -27.07 2.54
N ASN A 355 -9.41 -27.86 2.89
CA ASN A 355 -9.24 -28.80 3.99
C ASN A 355 -8.35 -29.93 3.45
N LYS A 356 -7.08 -29.91 3.77
CA LYS A 356 -6.09 -30.97 3.43
C LYS A 356 -6.41 -32.33 4.05
N SER A 357 -7.61 -32.57 4.55
CA SER A 357 -8.03 -33.85 5.18
C SER A 357 -8.58 -34.89 4.22
N SER A 358 -8.65 -34.68 2.89
CA SER A 358 -9.26 -35.67 1.99
C SER A 358 -8.46 -36.10 0.78
N GLU A 359 -7.26 -35.57 0.49
CA GLU A 359 -6.43 -36.04 -0.65
C GLU A 359 -5.03 -36.56 -0.31
N ILE A 360 -4.65 -36.63 0.97
CA ILE A 360 -3.38 -37.24 1.42
C ILE A 360 -3.68 -38.47 2.27
N THR A 361 -4.40 -39.44 1.70
CA THR A 361 -4.60 -40.75 2.37
C THR A 361 -3.71 -41.86 1.80
N GLU A 362 -2.67 -41.56 1.04
CA GLU A 362 -1.76 -42.62 0.53
C GLU A 362 -0.25 -42.35 0.67
N MET A 363 0.20 -41.31 1.38
CA MET A 363 1.63 -41.25 1.76
C MET A 363 1.79 -40.79 3.21
N SER A 364 1.81 -41.80 4.06
CA SER A 364 2.45 -41.91 5.38
C SER A 364 2.48 -40.71 6.33
N GLY A 365 1.83 -40.86 7.48
CA GLY A 365 2.46 -40.55 8.75
C GLY A 365 2.12 -39.23 9.40
N VAL A 366 1.18 -39.29 10.35
CA VAL A 366 1.12 -38.44 11.57
C VAL A 366 1.23 -36.94 11.35
N ALA A 367 0.08 -36.28 11.33
CA ALA A 367 0.00 -34.83 11.56
C ALA A 367 0.56 -34.53 12.95
N ASP A 368 1.76 -33.96 13.00
CA ASP A 368 2.36 -33.48 14.23
C ASP A 368 1.70 -32.17 14.63
N SER A 369 1.26 -32.09 15.86
CA SER A 369 0.57 -30.96 16.49
C SER A 369 1.50 -29.78 16.82
N THR A 370 2.65 -29.66 16.18
CA THR A 370 3.69 -28.68 16.50
C THR A 370 3.46 -27.28 15.88
N GLY A 371 2.46 -27.10 15.00
CA GLY A 371 2.19 -25.80 14.37
C GLY A 371 3.29 -25.31 13.43
N VAL A 372 4.05 -26.22 12.83
CA VAL A 372 5.08 -25.94 11.83
C VAL A 372 4.48 -25.98 10.43
N ALA A 373 4.83 -25.01 9.58
CA ALA A 373 4.44 -24.99 8.18
C ALA A 373 5.01 -26.20 7.44
N GLU A 374 4.26 -26.77 6.48
CA GLU A 374 4.75 -27.89 5.69
C GLU A 374 5.93 -27.48 4.80
N PRO A 375 6.91 -28.38 4.58
CA PRO A 375 7.99 -28.13 3.63
C PRO A 375 7.44 -28.01 2.21
N VAL A 376 7.95 -27.05 1.46
CA VAL A 376 7.56 -26.75 0.09
C VAL A 376 8.77 -26.68 -0.83
N GLU A 377 8.58 -26.85 -2.14
CA GLU A 377 9.66 -26.83 -3.11
C GLU A 377 10.24 -25.42 -3.27
N ALA A 378 11.55 -25.28 -3.06
CA ALA A 378 12.22 -23.99 -3.17
C ALA A 378 12.36 -23.54 -4.63
N PRO A 379 12.13 -22.26 -4.95
CA PRO A 379 12.33 -21.74 -6.30
C PRO A 379 13.78 -21.88 -6.78
N GLN A 380 13.98 -22.24 -8.03
CA GLN A 380 15.31 -22.42 -8.66
C GLN A 380 16.24 -21.22 -8.52
N ILE A 381 15.70 -20.01 -8.35
CA ILE A 381 16.51 -18.80 -8.16
C ILE A 381 17.31 -18.82 -6.85
N ILE A 382 16.84 -19.54 -5.83
CA ILE A 382 17.55 -19.71 -4.55
C ILE A 382 18.87 -20.45 -4.81
N ASP A 383 18.80 -21.55 -5.54
CA ASP A 383 19.98 -22.34 -5.91
C ASP A 383 20.89 -21.58 -6.88
N ALA A 384 20.31 -20.94 -7.90
CA ALA A 384 21.05 -20.17 -8.90
C ALA A 384 21.83 -18.98 -8.31
N LEU A 385 21.39 -18.43 -7.20
CA LEU A 385 22.07 -17.35 -6.49
C LEU A 385 22.90 -17.83 -5.29
N HIS A 386 22.87 -19.12 -4.97
CA HIS A 386 23.49 -19.72 -3.78
C HIS A 386 23.12 -18.95 -2.50
N ILE A 387 21.83 -18.69 -2.32
CA ILE A 387 21.28 -18.02 -1.16
C ILE A 387 20.45 -18.98 -0.31
N LYS A 388 20.24 -18.60 0.94
CA LYS A 388 19.32 -19.26 1.86
C LYS A 388 18.29 -18.23 2.32
N GLN A 389 17.06 -18.63 2.40
CA GLN A 389 15.99 -17.78 2.88
C GLN A 389 15.16 -18.58 3.88
N GLU A 390 14.83 -17.97 5.02
CA GLU A 390 14.32 -18.66 6.22
C GLU A 390 13.07 -19.50 5.97
N LEU A 391 12.20 -19.06 5.08
CA LEU A 391 10.96 -19.77 4.74
C LEU A 391 11.17 -21.05 3.91
N TRP A 392 12.35 -21.19 3.27
CA TRP A 392 12.67 -22.26 2.33
C TRP A 392 13.72 -23.27 2.85
N ASN A 393 14.07 -23.18 4.16
CA ASN A 393 15.07 -24.06 4.80
C ASN A 393 14.45 -25.27 5.51
#